data_fc8ceacc5ae3d960c2762c884cd8221e
#
_entry.id   fc8ceacc5ae3d960c2762c884cd8221e
#
_cell.length_a   1.000
_cell.length_b   1.000
_cell.length_c   1.000
_cell.angle_alpha   90.00
_cell.angle_beta   90.00
_cell.angle_gamma   90.00
#
_symmetry.space_group_name_H-M   'P 1'
#
loop_
_entity.id
_entity.type
_entity.pdbx_description
1 polymer ?
#
loop_
_entity_poly.entity_id
_entity_poly.type
_entity_poly.pdbx_seq_one_letter_code
_entity_poly.pdbx_strand_id
1 'polypeptide(L)'
;MVDLRVQIGRLMLENPIMPGSGTFGEQLTSVLDVNLLGALVTKTITADIREGNPPPRIAEFKDSVLWSIGIPSKGPVHYVDTLVPFYRQFKPPLVASISADTVEQFGELAARISVPGVNAIEANISCPNLKKDGNAFAMDPEATEQVIRAMKSATPLPVWAKLTPNVGDITVLARAAEAGGADALVVANAMLAMAIDIHTRRPRLGRVMGGLTGPATKPVILRMVYQCAHAVQVPIIGCGGVSSAGDAIEYMLAGASAVQVGTASFLSANTMLKVIDGLRDYCETHQVARIRDLTKAMVGPHEVRLEDALTV
;
A
#
# COMPACT_ATOMS: atom_id res chain seq x y z
N MET A 1 -2.40 -16.03 24.69
CA MET A 1 -3.03 -15.68 23.38
C MET A 1 -2.29 -14.46 22.83
N VAL A 2 -1.78 -14.53 21.62
CA VAL A 2 -1.04 -13.44 20.96
C VAL A 2 -1.97 -12.30 20.59
N ASP A 3 -1.57 -11.05 20.86
CA ASP A 3 -2.28 -9.84 20.43
C ASP A 3 -1.73 -9.37 19.08
N LEU A 4 -2.51 -9.56 17.99
CA LEU A 4 -2.16 -9.12 16.64
C LEU A 4 -2.62 -7.68 16.34
N ARG A 5 -3.28 -6.98 17.26
CA ARG A 5 -3.78 -5.63 17.02
C ARG A 5 -2.65 -4.62 16.84
N VAL A 6 -2.85 -3.73 15.87
CA VAL A 6 -1.95 -2.62 15.59
C VAL A 6 -2.72 -1.32 15.45
N GLN A 7 -2.06 -0.20 15.72
CA GLN A 7 -2.65 1.13 15.59
C GLN A 7 -2.00 1.91 14.45
N ILE A 8 -2.81 2.41 13.53
CA ILE A 8 -2.38 3.26 12.41
C ILE A 8 -3.02 4.64 12.57
N GLY A 9 -2.24 5.58 13.10
CA GLY A 9 -2.79 6.87 13.51
C GLY A 9 -3.89 6.69 14.56
N ARG A 10 -5.12 7.10 14.26
CA ARG A 10 -6.29 6.93 15.13
C ARG A 10 -7.05 5.62 14.90
N LEU A 11 -6.67 4.84 13.90
CA LEU A 11 -7.40 3.64 13.51
C LEU A 11 -6.78 2.40 14.15
N MET A 12 -7.58 1.65 14.92
CA MET A 12 -7.18 0.34 15.46
C MET A 12 -7.56 -0.75 14.47
N LEU A 13 -6.60 -1.63 14.16
CA LEU A 13 -6.78 -2.79 13.31
C LEU A 13 -6.64 -4.07 14.14
N GLU A 14 -7.48 -5.08 13.90
CA GLU A 14 -7.44 -6.36 14.60
C GLU A 14 -6.18 -7.19 14.28
N ASN A 15 -5.51 -6.91 13.16
CA ASN A 15 -4.21 -7.43 12.78
C ASN A 15 -3.55 -6.52 11.73
N PRO A 16 -2.24 -6.66 11.42
CA PRO A 16 -1.53 -5.75 10.54
C PRO A 16 -1.76 -5.96 9.03
N ILE A 17 -2.57 -6.94 8.60
CA ILE A 17 -2.63 -7.37 7.20
C ILE A 17 -3.88 -6.81 6.50
N MET A 18 -3.65 -6.20 5.33
CA MET A 18 -4.71 -5.64 4.49
C MET A 18 -4.35 -5.79 3.00
N PRO A 19 -5.32 -5.73 2.07
CA PRO A 19 -5.02 -5.74 0.63
C PRO A 19 -4.34 -4.44 0.19
N GLY A 20 -3.45 -4.52 -0.81
CA GLY A 20 -2.98 -3.34 -1.53
C GLY A 20 -4.07 -2.77 -2.45
N SER A 21 -4.14 -1.45 -2.58
CA SER A 21 -5.13 -0.82 -3.48
C SER A 21 -5.04 -1.36 -4.90
N GLY A 22 -6.17 -1.73 -5.49
CA GLY A 22 -6.26 -2.30 -6.84
C GLY A 22 -6.03 -3.80 -6.94
N THR A 23 -5.78 -4.50 -5.83
CA THR A 23 -5.62 -5.96 -5.80
C THR A 23 -6.75 -6.66 -5.04
N PHE A 24 -7.78 -5.92 -4.64
CA PHE A 24 -8.95 -6.36 -3.92
C PHE A 24 -10.21 -5.79 -4.56
N GLY A 25 -11.27 -6.57 -4.59
CA GLY A 25 -12.58 -6.19 -5.10
C GLY A 25 -13.67 -7.06 -4.51
N GLU A 26 -14.92 -6.71 -4.80
CA GLU A 26 -16.13 -7.33 -4.25
C GLU A 26 -16.15 -8.85 -4.48
N GLN A 27 -15.63 -9.31 -5.61
CA GLN A 27 -15.60 -10.74 -5.97
C GLN A 27 -14.78 -11.59 -4.99
N LEU A 28 -13.75 -11.01 -4.36
CA LEU A 28 -12.95 -11.74 -3.38
C LEU A 28 -13.71 -12.05 -2.09
N THR A 29 -14.78 -11.32 -1.79
CA THR A 29 -15.60 -11.58 -0.59
C THR A 29 -16.36 -12.89 -0.65
N SER A 30 -16.51 -13.49 -1.83
CA SER A 30 -17.13 -14.81 -2.01
C SER A 30 -16.17 -16.00 -1.82
N VAL A 31 -14.85 -15.75 -1.84
CA VAL A 31 -13.81 -16.79 -1.75
C VAL A 31 -12.90 -16.63 -0.55
N LEU A 32 -13.00 -15.51 0.15
CA LEU A 32 -12.17 -15.12 1.30
C LEU A 32 -13.04 -14.52 2.39
N ASP A 33 -12.92 -14.99 3.64
CA ASP A 33 -13.53 -14.30 4.78
C ASP A 33 -12.79 -12.99 5.08
N VAL A 34 -13.29 -11.91 4.50
CA VAL A 34 -12.71 -10.57 4.64
C VAL A 34 -12.85 -10.00 6.06
N ASN A 35 -13.72 -10.59 6.92
CA ASN A 35 -13.84 -10.18 8.33
C ASN A 35 -12.60 -10.50 9.16
N LEU A 36 -11.71 -11.32 8.65
CA LEU A 36 -10.45 -11.68 9.28
C LEU A 36 -9.29 -10.72 8.93
N LEU A 37 -9.49 -9.81 7.99
CA LEU A 37 -8.46 -8.84 7.59
C LEU A 37 -8.38 -7.66 8.58
N GLY A 38 -7.23 -7.01 8.62
CA GLY A 38 -7.04 -5.82 9.45
C GLY A 38 -7.77 -4.58 8.93
N ALA A 39 -7.83 -4.40 7.60
CA ALA A 39 -8.58 -3.35 6.92
C ALA A 39 -8.97 -3.80 5.51
N LEU A 40 -9.93 -3.10 4.88
CA LEU A 40 -10.34 -3.28 3.48
C LEU A 40 -9.91 -2.06 2.68
N VAL A 41 -8.83 -2.18 1.89
CA VAL A 41 -8.35 -1.10 1.02
C VAL A 41 -8.90 -1.31 -0.38
N THR A 42 -9.75 -0.40 -0.84
CA THR A 42 -10.46 -0.56 -2.11
C THR A 42 -9.62 -0.16 -3.32
N LYS A 43 -10.12 -0.52 -4.50
CA LYS A 43 -9.60 -0.02 -5.77
C LYS A 43 -9.59 1.51 -5.76
N THR A 44 -8.51 2.11 -6.28
CA THR A 44 -8.37 3.56 -6.36
C THR A 44 -9.52 4.19 -7.16
N ILE A 45 -10.18 5.16 -6.54
CA ILE A 45 -11.25 5.98 -7.10
C ILE A 45 -10.62 7.23 -7.72
N THR A 46 -11.08 7.63 -8.90
CA THR A 46 -10.69 8.89 -9.53
C THR A 46 -11.87 9.85 -9.59
N ALA A 47 -11.59 11.16 -9.67
CA ALA A 47 -12.62 12.19 -9.78
C ALA A 47 -13.54 11.94 -10.99
N ASP A 48 -12.92 11.59 -12.13
CA ASP A 48 -13.60 11.22 -13.36
C ASP A 48 -13.66 9.71 -13.54
N ILE A 49 -14.62 9.26 -14.37
CA ILE A 49 -14.72 7.86 -14.81
C ILE A 49 -13.55 7.56 -15.75
N ARG A 50 -12.86 6.43 -15.51
CA ARG A 50 -11.72 5.98 -16.32
C ARG A 50 -11.89 4.54 -16.76
N GLU A 51 -11.65 4.23 -18.02
CA GLU A 51 -11.68 2.87 -18.56
C GLU A 51 -10.34 2.12 -18.34
N GLY A 52 -9.27 2.87 -18.08
CA GLY A 52 -7.91 2.34 -17.95
C GLY A 52 -7.14 2.39 -19.28
N ASN A 53 -5.95 1.78 -19.26
CA ASN A 53 -5.06 1.75 -20.43
C ASN A 53 -5.51 0.72 -21.47
N PRO A 54 -5.07 0.85 -22.75
CA PRO A 54 -5.29 -0.17 -23.76
C PRO A 54 -4.56 -1.48 -23.38
N PRO A 55 -5.12 -2.66 -23.74
CA PRO A 55 -4.44 -3.94 -23.58
C PRO A 55 -3.26 -4.08 -24.57
N PRO A 56 -2.32 -4.99 -24.26
CA PRO A 56 -2.17 -5.81 -23.08
C PRO A 56 -1.84 -4.97 -21.83
N ARG A 57 -2.46 -5.31 -20.68
CA ARG A 57 -2.29 -4.55 -19.43
C ARG A 57 -1.37 -5.24 -18.42
N ILE A 58 -0.97 -6.48 -18.70
CA ILE A 58 -0.20 -7.35 -17.79
C ILE A 58 0.89 -8.07 -18.58
N ALA A 59 2.09 -8.15 -18.02
CA ALA A 59 3.15 -9.01 -18.50
C ALA A 59 3.78 -9.73 -17.29
N GLU A 60 3.78 -11.06 -17.33
CA GLU A 60 4.26 -11.92 -16.25
C GLU A 60 5.74 -12.27 -16.43
N PHE A 61 6.44 -12.37 -15.32
CA PHE A 61 7.80 -12.89 -15.16
C PHE A 61 7.80 -13.93 -14.04
N LYS A 62 8.91 -14.64 -13.86
CA LYS A 62 9.00 -15.72 -12.87
C LYS A 62 8.60 -15.28 -11.46
N ASP A 63 9.14 -14.15 -10.99
CA ASP A 63 8.96 -13.68 -9.62
C ASP A 63 8.42 -12.25 -9.55
N SER A 64 7.78 -11.78 -10.63
CA SER A 64 7.24 -10.43 -10.70
C SER A 64 6.17 -10.30 -11.79
N VAL A 65 5.39 -9.23 -11.71
CA VAL A 65 4.36 -8.88 -12.69
C VAL A 65 4.50 -7.41 -13.04
N LEU A 66 4.43 -7.11 -14.32
CA LEU A 66 4.43 -5.75 -14.85
C LEU A 66 3.00 -5.36 -15.22
N TRP A 67 2.51 -4.27 -14.63
CA TRP A 67 1.13 -3.81 -14.75
C TRP A 67 1.04 -2.46 -15.45
N SER A 68 0.11 -2.34 -16.37
CA SER A 68 -0.29 -1.07 -16.98
C SER A 68 -1.80 -0.96 -17.04
N ILE A 69 -2.45 -0.95 -15.87
CA ILE A 69 -3.91 -1.02 -15.75
C ILE A 69 -4.57 0.32 -16.06
N GLY A 70 -3.96 1.46 -15.66
CA GLY A 70 -4.46 2.81 -15.95
C GLY A 70 -5.61 3.28 -15.04
N ILE A 71 -5.71 2.72 -13.82
CA ILE A 71 -6.69 3.08 -12.79
C ILE A 71 -8.13 3.17 -13.34
N PRO A 72 -8.72 2.08 -13.87
CA PRO A 72 -10.13 2.07 -14.22
C PRO A 72 -10.97 2.38 -12.99
N SER A 73 -11.92 3.31 -13.12
CA SER A 73 -12.74 3.82 -12.03
C SER A 73 -14.12 4.18 -12.53
N LYS A 74 -15.15 3.81 -11.78
CA LYS A 74 -16.55 4.22 -12.03
C LYS A 74 -16.90 5.56 -11.37
N GLY A 75 -15.91 6.23 -10.78
CA GLY A 75 -16.06 7.52 -10.14
C GLY A 75 -16.63 7.47 -8.71
N PRO A 76 -16.67 8.64 -8.04
CA PRO A 76 -17.03 8.73 -6.64
C PRO A 76 -18.52 8.48 -6.36
N VAL A 77 -19.42 8.75 -7.30
CA VAL A 77 -20.87 8.45 -7.13
C VAL A 77 -21.07 6.96 -6.95
N HIS A 78 -20.55 6.14 -7.87
CA HIS A 78 -20.63 4.69 -7.77
C HIS A 78 -20.01 4.16 -6.48
N TYR A 79 -18.88 4.76 -6.06
CA TYR A 79 -18.22 4.36 -4.82
C TYR A 79 -19.12 4.59 -3.61
N VAL A 80 -19.65 5.79 -3.47
CA VAL A 80 -20.51 6.20 -2.33
C VAL A 80 -21.84 5.43 -2.32
N ASP A 81 -22.50 5.32 -3.48
CA ASP A 81 -23.85 4.79 -3.56
C ASP A 81 -23.91 3.27 -3.64
N THR A 82 -22.83 2.61 -4.06
CA THR A 82 -22.79 1.16 -4.27
C THR A 82 -21.75 0.46 -3.40
N LEU A 83 -20.49 0.89 -3.44
CA LEU A 83 -19.40 0.16 -2.79
C LEU A 83 -19.34 0.40 -1.28
N VAL A 84 -19.56 1.62 -0.80
CA VAL A 84 -19.59 1.89 0.64
C VAL A 84 -20.70 1.08 1.34
N PRO A 85 -21.97 1.07 0.87
CA PRO A 85 -23.00 0.21 1.44
C PRO A 85 -22.65 -1.27 1.41
N PHE A 86 -22.03 -1.76 0.33
CA PHE A 86 -21.58 -3.13 0.22
C PHE A 86 -20.51 -3.47 1.26
N TYR A 87 -19.47 -2.63 1.43
CA TYR A 87 -18.37 -2.93 2.36
C TYR A 87 -18.75 -2.72 3.83
N ARG A 88 -19.75 -1.89 4.14
CA ARG A 88 -20.24 -1.65 5.51
C ARG A 88 -20.79 -2.88 6.21
N GLN A 89 -21.11 -3.95 5.50
CA GLN A 89 -21.56 -5.22 6.10
C GLN A 89 -20.42 -6.01 6.76
N PHE A 90 -19.15 -5.67 6.47
CA PHE A 90 -17.98 -6.36 7.01
C PHE A 90 -17.40 -5.60 8.21
N LYS A 91 -16.70 -6.35 9.08
CA LYS A 91 -16.13 -5.81 10.33
C LYS A 91 -14.92 -4.89 10.14
N PRO A 92 -13.94 -5.20 9.25
CA PRO A 92 -12.73 -4.40 9.13
C PRO A 92 -13.02 -2.99 8.66
N PRO A 93 -12.24 -1.98 9.11
CA PRO A 93 -12.38 -0.62 8.64
C PRO A 93 -12.14 -0.51 7.14
N LEU A 94 -12.97 0.32 6.48
CA LEU A 94 -12.91 0.59 5.06
C LEU A 94 -11.96 1.76 4.78
N VAL A 95 -10.95 1.52 3.95
CA VAL A 95 -9.98 2.51 3.49
C VAL A 95 -10.23 2.81 2.02
N ALA A 96 -10.62 4.03 1.70
CA ALA A 96 -10.85 4.47 0.34
C ALA A 96 -9.55 4.94 -0.31
N SER A 97 -9.03 4.22 -1.30
CA SER A 97 -7.90 4.71 -2.09
C SER A 97 -8.40 5.69 -3.16
N ILE A 98 -7.78 6.88 -3.25
CA ILE A 98 -8.15 7.91 -4.22
C ILE A 98 -6.96 8.43 -5.00
N SER A 99 -7.21 8.90 -6.23
CA SER A 99 -6.25 9.62 -7.06
C SER A 99 -6.97 10.71 -7.86
N ALA A 100 -6.33 11.86 -8.03
CA ALA A 100 -6.84 12.97 -8.80
C ALA A 100 -5.72 13.60 -9.65
N ASP A 101 -6.05 14.56 -10.51
CA ASP A 101 -5.12 15.16 -11.45
C ASP A 101 -4.54 16.50 -10.97
N THR A 102 -5.17 17.14 -9.97
CA THR A 102 -4.69 18.37 -9.33
C THR A 102 -4.79 18.32 -7.81
N VAL A 103 -4.11 19.22 -7.13
CA VAL A 103 -4.15 19.37 -5.65
C VAL A 103 -5.57 19.63 -5.18
N GLU A 104 -6.29 20.52 -5.86
CA GLU A 104 -7.67 20.90 -5.55
C GLU A 104 -8.62 19.69 -5.69
N GLN A 105 -8.50 18.94 -6.77
CA GLN A 105 -9.30 17.74 -7.02
C GLN A 105 -9.05 16.65 -5.97
N PHE A 106 -7.84 16.52 -5.42
CA PHE A 106 -7.59 15.61 -4.30
C PHE A 106 -8.39 16.02 -3.06
N GLY A 107 -8.43 17.32 -2.74
CA GLY A 107 -9.24 17.86 -1.63
C GLY A 107 -10.74 17.63 -1.86
N GLU A 108 -11.25 18.00 -3.03
CA GLU A 108 -12.66 17.82 -3.40
C GLU A 108 -13.08 16.34 -3.35
N LEU A 109 -12.27 15.45 -3.90
CA LEU A 109 -12.54 14.02 -3.89
C LEU A 109 -12.49 13.46 -2.47
N ALA A 110 -11.53 13.88 -1.64
CA ALA A 110 -11.45 13.49 -0.24
C ALA A 110 -12.72 13.91 0.54
N ALA A 111 -13.19 15.14 0.35
CA ALA A 111 -14.44 15.61 0.95
C ALA A 111 -15.63 14.75 0.50
N ARG A 112 -15.73 14.47 -0.80
CA ARG A 112 -16.85 13.75 -1.41
C ARG A 112 -16.98 12.31 -0.94
N ILE A 113 -15.88 11.62 -0.69
CA ILE A 113 -15.90 10.22 -0.23
C ILE A 113 -15.88 10.08 1.30
N SER A 114 -15.80 11.19 2.04
CA SER A 114 -15.85 11.22 3.51
C SER A 114 -17.27 11.01 4.02
N VAL A 115 -17.84 9.86 3.73
CA VAL A 115 -19.21 9.48 4.11
C VAL A 115 -19.19 8.42 5.23
N PRO A 116 -20.28 8.27 6.00
CA PRO A 116 -20.39 7.24 7.03
C PRO A 116 -20.13 5.83 6.45
N GLY A 117 -19.17 5.11 7.01
CA GLY A 117 -18.72 3.79 6.55
C GLY A 117 -17.33 3.80 5.93
N VAL A 118 -16.78 4.96 5.57
CA VAL A 118 -15.36 5.13 5.25
C VAL A 118 -14.60 5.52 6.51
N ASN A 119 -13.49 4.83 6.81
CA ASN A 119 -12.74 5.00 8.05
C ASN A 119 -11.38 5.70 7.87
N ALA A 120 -10.81 5.62 6.66
CA ALA A 120 -9.58 6.32 6.28
C ALA A 120 -9.52 6.51 4.76
N ILE A 121 -8.65 7.40 4.30
CA ILE A 121 -8.39 7.66 2.88
C ILE A 121 -6.92 7.39 2.58
N GLU A 122 -6.64 6.52 1.59
CA GLU A 122 -5.32 6.34 1.01
C GLU A 122 -5.14 7.29 -0.18
N ALA A 123 -4.27 8.29 -0.06
CA ALA A 123 -3.90 9.18 -1.15
C ALA A 123 -2.92 8.46 -2.09
N ASN A 124 -3.41 7.96 -3.22
CA ASN A 124 -2.56 7.38 -4.26
C ASN A 124 -1.97 8.51 -5.12
N ILE A 125 -0.98 9.20 -4.57
CA ILE A 125 -0.24 10.29 -5.21
C ILE A 125 0.86 9.79 -6.13
N SER A 126 1.11 8.48 -6.18
CA SER A 126 2.21 7.84 -6.90
C SER A 126 1.93 7.58 -8.39
N CYS A 127 0.80 8.07 -8.93
CA CYS A 127 0.45 7.87 -10.32
C CYS A 127 1.29 8.79 -11.23
N PRO A 128 2.05 8.24 -12.22
CA PRO A 128 2.93 9.04 -13.09
C PRO A 128 2.18 9.92 -14.11
N ASN A 129 0.85 9.90 -14.12
CA ASN A 129 0.03 10.59 -15.11
C ASN A 129 -0.43 12.00 -14.68
N LEU A 130 -0.01 12.49 -13.53
CA LEU A 130 -0.37 13.82 -13.04
C LEU A 130 0.63 14.82 -13.61
N LYS A 131 0.18 15.59 -14.58
CA LYS A 131 1.02 16.56 -15.28
C LYS A 131 0.92 17.94 -14.64
N LYS A 132 2.02 18.37 -13.99
CA LYS A 132 2.52 19.73 -14.14
C LYS A 132 3.91 19.57 -14.76
N ASP A 133 4.11 20.08 -15.97
CA ASP A 133 5.39 20.09 -16.69
C ASP A 133 6.08 18.71 -16.92
N GLY A 134 5.31 17.61 -16.98
CA GLY A 134 5.85 16.27 -17.26
C GLY A 134 6.35 15.48 -16.06
N ASN A 135 6.39 16.07 -14.86
CA ASN A 135 6.76 15.39 -13.63
C ASN A 135 5.52 14.88 -12.86
N ALA A 136 5.56 13.66 -12.39
CA ALA A 136 4.53 13.12 -11.52
C ALA A 136 4.59 13.85 -10.16
N PHE A 137 3.44 14.26 -9.59
CA PHE A 137 3.35 14.83 -8.24
C PHE A 137 4.11 14.00 -7.20
N ALA A 138 4.11 12.70 -7.39
CA ALA A 138 4.78 11.74 -6.52
C ALA A 138 6.30 11.90 -6.44
N MET A 139 6.94 12.60 -7.35
CA MET A 139 8.39 12.81 -7.36
C MET A 139 8.80 14.21 -6.83
N ASP A 140 7.80 15.07 -6.59
CA ASP A 140 8.01 16.43 -6.10
C ASP A 140 7.57 16.51 -4.63
N PRO A 141 8.50 16.82 -3.70
CA PRO A 141 8.17 16.95 -2.28
C PRO A 141 7.14 18.06 -1.99
N GLU A 142 7.26 19.21 -2.66
CA GLU A 142 6.34 20.32 -2.45
C GLU A 142 4.91 19.95 -2.91
N ALA A 143 4.78 19.34 -4.07
CA ALA A 143 3.49 18.85 -4.56
C ALA A 143 2.91 17.74 -3.65
N THR A 144 3.77 16.86 -3.12
CA THR A 144 3.36 15.84 -2.14
C THR A 144 2.77 16.48 -0.88
N GLU A 145 3.46 17.48 -0.30
CA GLU A 145 2.98 18.20 0.88
C GLU A 145 1.66 18.93 0.60
N GLN A 146 1.55 19.63 -0.53
CA GLN A 146 0.34 20.38 -0.91
C GLN A 146 -0.88 19.47 -1.06
N VAL A 147 -0.74 18.32 -1.73
CA VAL A 147 -1.83 17.35 -1.89
C VAL A 147 -2.31 16.83 -0.53
N ILE A 148 -1.39 16.41 0.33
CA ILE A 148 -1.77 15.88 1.64
C ILE A 148 -2.44 16.98 2.49
N ARG A 149 -1.91 18.20 2.48
CA ARG A 149 -2.47 19.34 3.18
C ARG A 149 -3.88 19.69 2.68
N ALA A 150 -4.11 19.70 1.37
CA ALA A 150 -5.43 19.94 0.78
C ALA A 150 -6.43 18.87 1.21
N MET A 151 -6.05 17.61 1.17
CA MET A 151 -6.90 16.51 1.65
C MET A 151 -7.19 16.62 3.14
N LYS A 152 -6.19 16.86 3.99
CA LYS A 152 -6.37 17.02 5.45
C LYS A 152 -7.28 18.18 5.81
N SER A 153 -7.28 19.25 5.02
CA SER A 153 -8.20 20.39 5.22
C SER A 153 -9.63 20.08 4.79
N ALA A 154 -9.83 19.10 3.91
CA ALA A 154 -11.11 18.78 3.31
C ALA A 154 -11.84 17.59 3.97
N THR A 155 -11.15 16.78 4.80
CA THR A 155 -11.72 15.60 5.45
C THR A 155 -11.35 15.48 6.92
N PRO A 156 -12.29 15.04 7.80
CA PRO A 156 -11.98 14.66 9.18
C PRO A 156 -11.33 13.28 9.30
N LEU A 157 -11.31 12.49 8.22
CA LEU A 157 -10.79 11.12 8.22
C LEU A 157 -9.26 11.10 8.25
N PRO A 158 -8.64 10.03 8.78
CA PRO A 158 -7.21 9.78 8.61
C PRO A 158 -6.83 9.73 7.13
N VAL A 159 -5.70 10.36 6.76
CA VAL A 159 -5.13 10.36 5.41
C VAL A 159 -3.81 9.62 5.42
N TRP A 160 -3.71 8.56 4.63
CA TRP A 160 -2.49 7.78 4.42
C TRP A 160 -1.87 8.15 3.07
N ALA A 161 -0.63 8.58 3.05
CA ALA A 161 0.07 8.95 1.81
C ALA A 161 0.77 7.73 1.20
N LYS A 162 0.34 7.29 0.01
CA LYS A 162 1.00 6.20 -0.71
C LYS A 162 2.07 6.74 -1.65
N LEU A 163 3.33 6.50 -1.26
CA LEU A 163 4.51 7.04 -1.92
C LEU A 163 4.92 6.20 -3.14
N THR A 164 5.66 6.84 -4.07
CA THR A 164 6.32 6.18 -5.19
C THR A 164 7.71 5.69 -4.79
N PRO A 165 8.14 4.52 -5.25
CA PRO A 165 9.53 4.07 -5.09
C PRO A 165 10.48 4.64 -6.17
N ASN A 166 9.97 5.40 -7.13
CA ASN A 166 10.70 5.84 -8.33
C ASN A 166 11.46 7.16 -8.09
N VAL A 167 12.18 7.23 -6.97
CA VAL A 167 12.97 8.39 -6.55
C VAL A 167 14.32 7.95 -5.99
N GLY A 168 15.29 8.84 -5.99
CA GLY A 168 16.62 8.55 -5.45
C GLY A 168 16.62 8.40 -3.93
N ASP A 169 15.91 9.28 -3.23
CA ASP A 169 15.70 9.25 -1.77
C ASP A 169 14.23 9.41 -1.42
N ILE A 170 13.60 8.30 -0.99
CA ILE A 170 12.19 8.28 -0.61
C ILE A 170 11.91 9.05 0.69
N THR A 171 12.92 9.28 1.53
CA THR A 171 12.75 9.98 2.82
C THR A 171 12.36 11.44 2.64
N VAL A 172 12.73 12.04 1.52
CA VAL A 172 12.35 13.42 1.17
C VAL A 172 10.83 13.52 0.98
N LEU A 173 10.23 12.55 0.26
CA LEU A 173 8.79 12.48 0.09
C LEU A 173 8.07 12.08 1.38
N ALA A 174 8.67 11.21 2.19
CA ALA A 174 8.12 10.80 3.48
C ALA A 174 7.96 12.01 4.41
N ARG A 175 9.01 12.85 4.54
CA ARG A 175 8.97 14.09 5.34
C ARG A 175 7.97 15.10 4.79
N ALA A 176 7.89 15.25 3.48
CA ALA A 176 6.92 16.14 2.84
C ALA A 176 5.47 15.70 3.12
N ALA A 177 5.16 14.41 3.02
CA ALA A 177 3.84 13.89 3.34
C ALA A 177 3.50 14.07 4.84
N GLU A 178 4.45 13.84 5.75
CA GLU A 178 4.29 14.10 7.18
C GLU A 178 4.06 15.60 7.44
N ALA A 179 4.82 16.50 6.82
CA ALA A 179 4.64 17.95 6.92
C ALA A 179 3.28 18.42 6.38
N GLY A 180 2.74 17.73 5.38
CA GLY A 180 1.38 17.91 4.87
C GLY A 180 0.30 17.44 5.85
N GLY A 181 0.66 16.69 6.89
CA GLY A 181 -0.24 16.19 7.93
C GLY A 181 -0.76 14.77 7.67
N ALA A 182 -0.05 13.94 6.90
CA ALA A 182 -0.40 12.52 6.75
C ALA A 182 -0.47 11.81 8.10
N ASP A 183 -1.47 10.96 8.31
CA ASP A 183 -1.62 10.14 9.53
C ASP A 183 -0.83 8.82 9.45
N ALA A 184 -0.44 8.39 8.24
CA ALA A 184 0.44 7.26 7.98
C ALA A 184 1.03 7.35 6.56
N LEU A 185 2.10 6.60 6.30
CA LEU A 185 2.67 6.45 4.98
C LEU A 185 2.54 5.01 4.48
N VAL A 186 2.16 4.83 3.21
CA VAL A 186 2.21 3.52 2.53
C VAL A 186 3.46 3.48 1.65
N VAL A 187 4.41 2.63 1.99
CA VAL A 187 5.71 2.48 1.32
C VAL A 187 5.82 1.08 0.72
N ALA A 188 5.70 0.92 -0.61
CA ALA A 188 5.44 1.92 -1.61
C ALA A 188 4.54 1.37 -2.72
N ASN A 189 4.29 2.18 -3.75
CA ASN A 189 3.63 1.74 -4.98
C ASN A 189 4.62 0.94 -5.86
N ALA A 190 4.21 0.59 -7.10
CA ALA A 190 4.99 -0.19 -8.05
C ALA A 190 6.23 0.57 -8.57
N MET A 191 7.31 -0.18 -8.83
CA MET A 191 8.51 0.34 -9.49
C MET A 191 8.25 0.51 -10.98
N LEU A 192 8.67 1.62 -11.58
CA LEU A 192 8.56 1.83 -13.02
C LEU A 192 9.51 0.89 -13.78
N ALA A 193 8.97 0.15 -14.75
CA ALA A 193 9.73 -0.79 -15.56
C ALA A 193 9.12 -0.95 -16.95
N MET A 194 9.82 -1.67 -17.83
CA MET A 194 9.34 -2.02 -19.17
C MET A 194 9.74 -3.43 -19.58
N ALA A 195 9.04 -3.96 -20.57
CA ALA A 195 9.39 -5.23 -21.21
C ALA A 195 9.16 -5.15 -22.72
N ILE A 196 10.06 -5.79 -23.47
CA ILE A 196 10.03 -5.84 -24.94
C ILE A 196 9.89 -7.30 -25.39
N ASP A 197 9.01 -7.54 -26.34
CA ASP A 197 8.98 -8.77 -27.12
C ASP A 197 10.03 -8.68 -28.22
N ILE A 198 11.07 -9.50 -28.15
CA ILE A 198 12.22 -9.46 -29.07
C ILE A 198 11.85 -9.90 -30.49
N HIS A 199 10.80 -10.72 -30.66
CA HIS A 199 10.38 -11.23 -31.96
C HIS A 199 9.57 -10.18 -32.74
N THR A 200 8.63 -9.51 -32.04
CA THR A 200 7.82 -8.45 -32.65
C THR A 200 8.47 -7.07 -32.52
N ARG A 201 9.51 -6.91 -31.69
CA ARG A 201 10.20 -5.65 -31.35
C ARG A 201 9.25 -4.58 -30.80
N ARG A 202 8.20 -5.02 -30.09
CA ARG A 202 7.17 -4.14 -29.49
C ARG A 202 7.17 -4.24 -27.97
N PRO A 203 6.67 -3.21 -27.27
CA PRO A 203 6.42 -3.34 -25.84
C PRO A 203 5.45 -4.50 -25.57
N ARG A 204 5.69 -5.24 -24.47
CA ARG A 204 4.79 -6.31 -24.03
C ARG A 204 3.47 -5.79 -23.42
N LEU A 205 3.40 -4.49 -23.14
CA LEU A 205 2.21 -3.80 -22.67
C LEU A 205 1.64 -2.88 -23.73
N GLY A 206 0.35 -2.56 -23.64
CA GLY A 206 -0.31 -1.56 -24.48
C GLY A 206 0.19 -0.13 -24.29
N ARG A 207 0.93 0.12 -23.19
CA ARG A 207 1.79 1.28 -22.94
C ARG A 207 3.25 0.81 -22.92
N VAL A 208 4.20 1.73 -23.15
CA VAL A 208 5.64 1.38 -23.19
C VAL A 208 6.12 0.92 -21.81
N MET A 209 5.69 1.59 -20.75
CA MET A 209 6.09 1.34 -19.35
C MET A 209 4.90 0.92 -18.49
N GLY A 210 5.21 0.23 -17.40
CA GLY A 210 4.24 -0.18 -16.37
C GLY A 210 4.89 -0.28 -15.00
N GLY A 211 4.08 -0.61 -14.01
CA GLY A 211 4.54 -0.80 -12.65
C GLY A 211 4.96 -2.25 -12.39
N LEU A 212 6.20 -2.49 -12.00
CA LEU A 212 6.71 -3.79 -11.59
C LEU A 212 6.38 -4.05 -10.12
N THR A 213 5.84 -5.24 -9.84
CA THR A 213 5.47 -5.70 -8.50
C THR A 213 5.81 -7.19 -8.33
N GLY A 214 5.61 -7.72 -7.13
CA GLY A 214 5.87 -9.12 -6.81
C GLY A 214 7.14 -9.32 -5.98
N PRO A 215 7.48 -10.57 -5.60
CA PRO A 215 8.58 -10.89 -4.68
C PRO A 215 9.93 -10.28 -5.06
N ALA A 216 10.23 -10.16 -6.36
CA ALA A 216 11.48 -9.56 -6.85
C ALA A 216 11.68 -8.09 -6.43
N THR A 217 10.60 -7.36 -6.10
CA THR A 217 10.69 -5.96 -5.66
C THR A 217 10.88 -5.81 -4.14
N LYS A 218 10.62 -6.87 -3.34
CA LYS A 218 10.65 -6.82 -1.87
C LYS A 218 11.93 -6.22 -1.30
N PRO A 219 13.14 -6.63 -1.66
CA PRO A 219 14.37 -6.10 -1.04
C PRO A 219 14.53 -4.60 -1.21
N VAL A 220 14.12 -4.05 -2.36
CA VAL A 220 14.18 -2.61 -2.64
C VAL A 220 13.19 -1.85 -1.77
N ILE A 221 11.95 -2.32 -1.70
CA ILE A 221 10.90 -1.67 -0.92
C ILE A 221 11.15 -1.82 0.58
N LEU A 222 11.63 -2.98 1.04
CA LEU A 222 12.00 -3.21 2.44
C LEU A 222 13.05 -2.18 2.93
N ARG A 223 14.10 -1.93 2.12
CA ARG A 223 15.07 -0.87 2.38
C ARG A 223 14.39 0.50 2.52
N MET A 224 13.44 0.81 1.63
CA MET A 224 12.70 2.08 1.66
C MET A 224 11.83 2.22 2.91
N VAL A 225 11.19 1.13 3.35
CA VAL A 225 10.42 1.10 4.62
C VAL A 225 11.34 1.40 5.79
N TYR A 226 12.51 0.74 5.86
CA TYR A 226 13.51 1.01 6.90
C TYR A 226 13.93 2.49 6.92
N GLN A 227 14.25 3.07 5.76
CA GLN A 227 14.64 4.47 5.64
C GLN A 227 13.52 5.43 6.09
N CYS A 228 12.28 5.21 5.63
CA CYS A 228 11.13 6.03 6.01
C CYS A 228 10.84 5.93 7.51
N ALA A 229 10.87 4.72 8.08
CA ALA A 229 10.61 4.49 9.50
C ALA A 229 11.61 5.21 10.42
N HIS A 230 12.83 5.52 9.93
CA HIS A 230 13.83 6.30 10.67
C HIS A 230 13.78 7.81 10.33
N ALA A 231 13.04 8.20 9.29
CA ALA A 231 12.97 9.59 8.83
C ALA A 231 11.77 10.36 9.34
N VAL A 232 10.68 9.67 9.73
CA VAL A 232 9.40 10.26 10.15
C VAL A 232 8.86 9.60 11.43
N GLN A 233 7.87 10.24 12.07
CA GLN A 233 7.22 9.74 13.29
C GLN A 233 5.88 9.03 13.02
N VAL A 234 5.24 9.33 11.87
CA VAL A 234 3.97 8.69 11.50
C VAL A 234 4.16 7.21 11.18
N PRO A 235 3.16 6.35 11.46
CA PRO A 235 3.24 4.92 11.17
C PRO A 235 3.51 4.62 9.69
N ILE A 236 4.30 3.58 9.43
CA ILE A 236 4.58 3.09 8.09
C ILE A 236 3.75 1.83 7.80
N ILE A 237 3.12 1.77 6.64
CA ILE A 237 2.45 0.60 6.10
C ILE A 237 3.33 0.09 4.95
N GLY A 238 3.94 -1.10 5.11
CA GLY A 238 4.80 -1.69 4.09
C GLY A 238 3.97 -2.26 2.93
N CYS A 239 4.37 -2.01 1.68
CA CYS A 239 3.65 -2.49 0.49
C CYS A 239 4.62 -2.82 -0.64
N GLY A 240 4.91 -4.09 -0.90
CA GLY A 240 5.75 -4.53 -2.02
C GLY A 240 6.32 -5.93 -1.84
N GLY A 241 5.93 -6.86 -2.70
CA GLY A 241 6.47 -8.21 -2.77
C GLY A 241 6.14 -9.15 -1.59
N VAL A 242 5.20 -8.78 -0.73
CA VAL A 242 4.77 -9.60 0.40
C VAL A 242 3.96 -10.79 -0.10
N SER A 243 4.38 -12.01 0.23
CA SER A 243 3.77 -13.27 -0.18
C SER A 243 3.69 -14.32 0.93
N SER A 244 4.35 -14.07 2.07
CA SER A 244 4.43 -14.96 3.22
C SER A 244 4.40 -14.19 4.54
N ALA A 245 4.21 -14.91 5.66
CA ALA A 245 4.34 -14.32 6.99
C ALA A 245 5.77 -13.83 7.26
N GLY A 246 6.79 -14.56 6.78
CA GLY A 246 8.18 -14.13 6.88
C GLY A 246 8.40 -12.76 6.24
N ASP A 247 7.86 -12.53 5.04
CA ASP A 247 7.96 -11.23 4.39
C ASP A 247 7.33 -10.12 5.24
N ALA A 248 6.13 -10.37 5.80
CA ALA A 248 5.46 -9.38 6.65
C ALA A 248 6.25 -9.09 7.94
N ILE A 249 6.86 -10.12 8.54
CA ILE A 249 7.74 -9.97 9.71
C ILE A 249 8.97 -9.12 9.36
N GLU A 250 9.64 -9.38 8.24
CA GLU A 250 10.77 -8.53 7.79
C GLU A 250 10.35 -7.06 7.68
N TYR A 251 9.17 -6.77 7.11
CA TYR A 251 8.64 -5.40 7.03
C TYR A 251 8.42 -4.78 8.42
N MET A 252 7.87 -5.54 9.36
CA MET A 252 7.66 -5.05 10.71
C MET A 252 8.98 -4.80 11.43
N LEU A 253 9.93 -5.72 11.35
CA LEU A 253 11.27 -5.54 11.91
C LEU A 253 11.98 -4.31 11.32
N ALA A 254 11.81 -4.03 10.03
CA ALA A 254 12.32 -2.83 9.37
C ALA A 254 11.60 -1.53 9.80
N GLY A 255 10.44 -1.63 10.47
CA GLY A 255 9.73 -0.49 11.05
C GLY A 255 8.31 -0.26 10.53
N ALA A 256 7.76 -1.18 9.73
CA ALA A 256 6.34 -1.11 9.37
C ALA A 256 5.46 -1.46 10.57
N SER A 257 4.35 -0.74 10.74
CA SER A 257 3.30 -1.01 11.73
C SER A 257 2.20 -1.92 11.17
N ALA A 258 2.05 -1.95 9.83
CA ALA A 258 1.12 -2.81 9.11
C ALA A 258 1.66 -3.10 7.70
N VAL A 259 1.02 -4.02 6.98
CA VAL A 259 1.50 -4.50 5.68
C VAL A 259 0.35 -4.67 4.69
N GLN A 260 0.53 -4.16 3.48
CA GLN A 260 -0.36 -4.39 2.35
C GLN A 260 0.12 -5.57 1.50
N VAL A 261 -0.77 -6.53 1.25
CA VAL A 261 -0.53 -7.66 0.34
C VAL A 261 -1.19 -7.35 -1.02
N GLY A 262 -0.40 -7.31 -2.07
CA GLY A 262 -0.85 -6.97 -3.42
C GLY A 262 -0.85 -8.18 -4.35
N THR A 263 0.17 -8.29 -5.20
CA THR A 263 0.31 -9.26 -6.30
C THR A 263 0.06 -10.72 -5.87
N ALA A 264 0.48 -11.10 -4.67
CA ALA A 264 0.33 -12.46 -4.17
C ALA A 264 -1.15 -12.90 -4.05
N SER A 265 -2.09 -11.96 -3.86
CA SER A 265 -3.53 -12.25 -3.83
C SER A 265 -4.08 -12.73 -5.17
N PHE A 266 -3.44 -12.42 -6.29
CA PHE A 266 -3.81 -12.93 -7.62
C PHE A 266 -3.34 -14.37 -7.84
N LEU A 267 -2.27 -14.78 -7.16
CA LEU A 267 -1.76 -16.17 -7.21
C LEU A 267 -2.57 -17.08 -6.28
N SER A 268 -2.98 -16.57 -5.12
CA SER A 268 -3.79 -17.31 -4.15
C SER A 268 -4.65 -16.32 -3.34
N ALA A 269 -5.98 -16.42 -3.48
CA ALA A 269 -6.92 -15.56 -2.76
C ALA A 269 -6.72 -15.61 -1.23
N ASN A 270 -6.30 -16.76 -0.69
CA ASN A 270 -6.10 -16.97 0.75
C ASN A 270 -4.73 -16.50 1.26
N THR A 271 -3.90 -15.85 0.43
CA THR A 271 -2.55 -15.43 0.86
C THR A 271 -2.60 -14.57 2.12
N MET A 272 -3.50 -13.58 2.19
CA MET A 272 -3.60 -12.71 3.36
C MET A 272 -3.94 -13.49 4.66
N LEU A 273 -4.85 -14.46 4.59
CA LEU A 273 -5.19 -15.28 5.76
C LEU A 273 -4.02 -16.16 6.20
N LYS A 274 -3.32 -16.79 5.24
CA LYS A 274 -2.10 -17.56 5.53
C LYS A 274 -1.01 -16.69 6.17
N VAL A 275 -0.88 -15.44 5.75
CA VAL A 275 0.05 -14.48 6.37
C VAL A 275 -0.38 -14.19 7.81
N ILE A 276 -1.66 -13.93 8.08
CA ILE A 276 -2.17 -13.66 9.43
C ILE A 276 -1.93 -14.87 10.36
N ASP A 277 -2.23 -16.08 9.89
CA ASP A 277 -1.98 -17.32 10.67
C ASP A 277 -0.49 -17.50 10.95
N GLY A 278 0.37 -17.34 9.94
CA GLY A 278 1.82 -17.45 10.12
C GLY A 278 2.41 -16.35 11.01
N LEU A 279 1.81 -15.14 11.08
CA LEU A 279 2.20 -14.13 12.06
C LEU A 279 1.90 -14.59 13.49
N ARG A 280 0.74 -15.23 13.71
CA ARG A 280 0.37 -15.79 15.01
C ARG A 280 1.34 -16.90 15.42
N ASP A 281 1.60 -17.83 14.51
CA ASP A 281 2.52 -18.95 14.73
C ASP A 281 3.93 -18.46 15.07
N TYR A 282 4.43 -17.44 14.36
CA TYR A 282 5.71 -16.81 14.65
C TYR A 282 5.74 -16.20 16.06
N CYS A 283 4.74 -15.43 16.42
CA CYS A 283 4.66 -14.79 17.72
C CYS A 283 4.57 -15.82 18.86
N GLU A 284 3.85 -16.92 18.67
CA GLU A 284 3.77 -18.01 19.66
C GLU A 284 5.13 -18.72 19.78
N THR A 285 5.78 -19.06 18.67
CA THR A 285 7.07 -19.73 18.64
C THR A 285 8.17 -18.90 19.29
N HIS A 286 8.18 -17.59 19.04
CA HIS A 286 9.20 -16.67 19.54
C HIS A 286 8.79 -15.93 20.83
N GLN A 287 7.69 -16.34 21.47
CA GLN A 287 7.17 -15.76 22.73
C GLN A 287 6.93 -14.24 22.66
N VAL A 288 6.52 -13.74 21.48
CA VAL A 288 6.14 -12.35 21.25
C VAL A 288 4.67 -12.17 21.67
N ALA A 289 4.43 -11.49 22.79
CA ALA A 289 3.07 -11.31 23.30
C ALA A 289 2.18 -10.41 22.41
N ARG A 290 2.79 -9.42 21.75
CA ARG A 290 2.09 -8.43 20.93
C ARG A 290 2.86 -8.23 19.63
N ILE A 291 2.19 -8.40 18.48
CA ILE A 291 2.81 -8.26 17.16
C ILE A 291 3.48 -6.89 16.96
N ARG A 292 2.92 -5.83 17.53
CA ARG A 292 3.48 -4.47 17.47
C ARG A 292 4.86 -4.34 18.10
N ASP A 293 5.25 -5.27 18.98
CA ASP A 293 6.58 -5.27 19.59
C ASP A 293 7.69 -5.65 18.59
N LEU A 294 7.31 -6.18 17.40
CA LEU A 294 8.23 -6.40 16.28
C LEU A 294 8.55 -5.12 15.50
N THR A 295 7.75 -4.06 15.64
CA THR A 295 7.97 -2.82 14.87
C THR A 295 9.28 -2.16 15.28
N LYS A 296 10.21 -2.00 14.32
CA LYS A 296 11.60 -1.49 14.52
C LYS A 296 12.46 -2.37 15.45
N ALA A 297 12.12 -3.64 15.64
CA ALA A 297 12.87 -4.56 16.50
C ALA A 297 14.01 -5.29 15.77
N MET A 298 14.42 -4.84 14.58
CA MET A 298 15.59 -5.38 13.88
C MET A 298 16.85 -5.16 14.69
N VAL A 299 17.59 -6.24 14.95
CA VAL A 299 18.89 -6.19 15.63
C VAL A 299 19.96 -5.76 14.64
N GLY A 300 20.73 -4.75 15.00
CA GLY A 300 21.82 -4.23 14.17
C GLY A 300 23.03 -5.18 14.14
N PRO A 301 23.88 -5.10 13.10
CA PRO A 301 25.01 -6.01 12.93
C PRO A 301 26.06 -5.94 14.07
N HIS A 302 26.03 -4.91 14.89
CA HIS A 302 26.94 -4.74 16.05
C HIS A 302 26.32 -5.23 17.37
N GLU A 303 25.04 -5.63 17.38
CA GLU A 303 24.31 -6.12 18.55
C GLU A 303 24.24 -7.67 18.58
N VAL A 304 24.68 -8.35 17.51
CA VAL A 304 24.77 -9.81 17.44
C VAL A 304 26.00 -10.23 18.25
N ARG A 305 25.82 -10.86 19.41
CA ARG A 305 26.92 -11.49 20.15
C ARG A 305 27.48 -12.62 19.29
N LEU A 306 28.81 -12.68 19.17
CA LEU A 306 29.51 -13.76 18.43
C LEU A 306 29.12 -15.18 18.90
N GLU A 307 28.63 -15.30 20.14
CA GLU A 307 28.17 -16.57 20.75
C GLU A 307 26.86 -17.05 20.09
N ASP A 308 25.98 -16.15 19.63
CA ASP A 308 24.70 -16.50 18.98
C ASP A 308 24.87 -16.86 17.49
N ALA A 309 25.96 -16.43 16.88
CA ALA A 309 26.25 -16.70 15.46
C ALA A 309 26.86 -18.10 15.21
N LEU A 310 27.26 -18.84 16.27
CA LEU A 310 27.89 -20.14 16.16
C LEU A 310 26.96 -21.33 16.50
N THR A 311 25.69 -21.05 16.81
CA THR A 311 24.65 -22.08 17.07
C THR A 311 23.71 -22.23 15.87
N VAL A 312 24.23 -22.66 14.73
CA VAL A 312 23.45 -23.16 13.59
C VAL A 312 23.83 -24.64 13.38
#